data_c33b9b3a3fdac4ee80f744c33ce8acd3
#
_entry.id   c33b9b3a3fdac4ee80f744c33ce8acd3
#
_cell.length_a   1.000
_cell.length_b   1.000
_cell.length_c   1.000
_cell.angle_alpha   90.00
_cell.angle_beta   90.00
_cell.angle_gamma   90.00
#
_symmetry.space_group_name_H-M   'P 1'
#
loop_
_entity.id
_entity.type
_entity.pdbx_description
1 polymer ?
#
loop_
_entity_poly.entity_id
_entity_poly.type
_entity_poly.pdbx_seq_one_letter_code
_entity_poly.pdbx_strand_id
1 'polypeptide(L)'
;MRVAINLLTDDPANPSGAHWFWTRVIPEMASRLTDDEEFHLLVSPRSRPMHHGYGANVRYITFPWSNESPSKRTLSEHIYAPVRLPLSKIDVLNTLMAPIVRPAPSLVVHFKTLHAYTAPQSVRLAARLYRRMSYPRTAKVADAIIINSESLRREVMHYLDVDPAKLHLIPEAVDHEVFRPGDRDEAWQHVRSRHGVAKPFILFVSSLWPYKNCAGLLRAFAAARADLADRQLVIVGPGRDVEYVVELRALADQLGVAEDVVWVGGVPLEETVYFYRCADVFVYPSFNETFGLPILEAMAAACPVVTSDTSAMPETAGGCALLADPTNPDSFADAIVKACGPEGERLRAAGPGRAGEFTWAATAERTLSVYRDVYARSVSSGGHR
;
A
#
# COMPACT_ATOMS: atom_id res chain seq x y z
N MET A 1 -17.83 -23.08 -3.86
CA MET A 1 -16.37 -22.80 -3.78
C MET A 1 -16.01 -22.31 -2.38
N ARG A 2 -14.97 -22.88 -1.75
CA ARG A 2 -14.46 -22.46 -0.44
C ARG A 2 -13.08 -21.86 -0.60
N VAL A 3 -12.97 -20.57 -0.30
CA VAL A 3 -11.69 -19.82 -0.40
C VAL A 3 -11.13 -19.54 0.99
N ALA A 4 -9.93 -20.00 1.27
CA ALA A 4 -9.21 -19.60 2.47
C ALA A 4 -8.36 -18.35 2.18
N ILE A 5 -8.50 -17.31 3.01
CA ILE A 5 -7.69 -16.07 2.94
C ILE A 5 -6.75 -16.03 4.13
N ASN A 6 -5.45 -16.02 3.86
CA ASN A 6 -4.43 -15.99 4.90
C ASN A 6 -4.21 -14.58 5.46
N LEU A 7 -4.72 -14.32 6.66
CA LEU A 7 -4.59 -13.07 7.41
C LEU A 7 -3.63 -13.20 8.61
N LEU A 8 -2.80 -14.26 8.66
CA LEU A 8 -1.84 -14.47 9.75
C LEU A 8 -0.72 -13.42 9.77
N THR A 9 -0.58 -12.64 8.70
CA THR A 9 0.34 -11.51 8.63
C THR A 9 -0.18 -10.26 9.36
N ASP A 10 -1.46 -10.21 9.69
CA ASP A 10 -2.06 -9.06 10.37
C ASP A 10 -1.62 -8.98 11.84
N ASP A 11 -1.14 -7.81 12.21
CA ASP A 11 -0.75 -7.46 13.58
C ASP A 11 -1.53 -6.22 14.03
N PRO A 12 -2.46 -6.36 15.00
CA PRO A 12 -3.22 -5.22 15.53
C PRO A 12 -2.36 -4.10 16.11
N ALA A 13 -1.19 -4.44 16.65
CA ALA A 13 -0.27 -3.46 17.22
C ALA A 13 0.48 -2.65 16.15
N ASN A 14 0.60 -3.19 14.93
CA ASN A 14 1.32 -2.56 13.83
C ASN A 14 0.60 -2.82 12.49
N PRO A 15 -0.55 -2.20 12.26
CA PRO A 15 -1.31 -2.38 11.03
C PRO A 15 -0.45 -1.97 9.81
N SER A 16 -0.38 -2.87 8.84
CA SER A 16 0.37 -2.68 7.59
C SER A 16 -0.56 -2.29 6.44
N GLY A 17 0.01 -1.91 5.29
CA GLY A 17 -0.78 -1.71 4.07
C GLY A 17 -1.60 -2.95 3.67
N ALA A 18 -1.10 -4.16 3.99
CA ALA A 18 -1.85 -5.40 3.79
C ALA A 18 -3.09 -5.49 4.67
N HIS A 19 -2.99 -5.07 5.93
CA HIS A 19 -4.13 -4.99 6.84
C HIS A 19 -5.22 -4.08 6.27
N TRP A 20 -4.86 -2.86 5.88
CA TRP A 20 -5.81 -1.90 5.30
C TRP A 20 -6.43 -2.42 3.99
N PHE A 21 -5.66 -3.11 3.15
CA PHE A 21 -6.18 -3.76 1.96
C PHE A 21 -7.25 -4.81 2.30
N TRP A 22 -6.96 -5.75 3.21
CA TRP A 22 -7.88 -6.84 3.53
C TRP A 22 -9.13 -6.36 4.25
N THR A 23 -9.02 -5.39 5.15
CA THR A 23 -10.19 -4.85 5.87
C THR A 23 -11.16 -4.10 4.96
N ARG A 24 -10.71 -3.62 3.81
CA ARG A 24 -11.54 -2.95 2.80
C ARG A 24 -12.06 -3.92 1.72
N VAL A 25 -11.20 -4.83 1.22
CA VAL A 25 -11.59 -5.69 0.11
C VAL A 25 -12.45 -6.89 0.53
N ILE A 26 -12.26 -7.44 1.73
CA ILE A 26 -13.04 -8.60 2.20
C ILE A 26 -14.54 -8.30 2.30
N PRO A 27 -15.02 -7.20 2.92
CA PRO A 27 -16.44 -6.86 2.95
C PRO A 27 -17.05 -6.75 1.55
N GLU A 28 -16.32 -6.11 0.63
CA GLU A 28 -16.75 -5.96 -0.76
C GLU A 28 -16.85 -7.29 -1.50
N MET A 29 -15.90 -8.20 -1.28
CA MET A 29 -15.96 -9.54 -1.84
C MET A 29 -17.08 -10.37 -1.19
N ALA A 30 -17.22 -10.30 0.12
CA ALA A 30 -18.21 -11.08 0.88
C ALA A 30 -19.65 -10.73 0.46
N SER A 31 -19.93 -9.46 0.17
CA SER A 31 -21.24 -9.01 -0.33
C SER A 31 -21.60 -9.54 -1.73
N ARG A 32 -20.62 -10.09 -2.46
CA ARG A 32 -20.76 -10.62 -3.84
C ARG A 32 -20.67 -12.14 -3.91
N LEU A 33 -20.56 -12.82 -2.79
CA LEU A 33 -20.58 -14.29 -2.74
C LEU A 33 -21.97 -14.81 -3.08
N THR A 34 -22.00 -15.90 -3.85
CA THR A 34 -23.21 -16.69 -4.05
C THR A 34 -23.45 -17.64 -2.88
N ASP A 35 -24.65 -18.27 -2.82
CA ASP A 35 -24.99 -19.21 -1.75
C ASP A 35 -24.05 -20.41 -1.67
N ASP A 36 -23.44 -20.78 -2.80
CA ASP A 36 -22.46 -21.88 -2.90
C ASP A 36 -21.01 -21.48 -2.65
N GLU A 37 -20.76 -20.21 -2.28
CA GLU A 37 -19.43 -19.66 -2.04
C GLU A 37 -19.24 -19.28 -0.58
N GLU A 38 -18.11 -19.68 -0.01
CA GLU A 38 -17.72 -19.36 1.38
C GLU A 38 -16.31 -18.85 1.46
N PHE A 39 -16.08 -17.86 2.33
CA PHE A 39 -14.73 -17.47 2.76
C PHE A 39 -14.39 -18.09 4.11
N HIS A 40 -13.15 -18.55 4.22
CA HIS A 40 -12.53 -19.05 5.43
C HIS A 40 -11.31 -18.17 5.78
N LEU A 41 -11.47 -17.23 6.70
CA LEU A 41 -10.40 -16.34 7.09
C LEU A 41 -9.47 -17.04 8.09
N LEU A 42 -8.19 -17.19 7.72
CA LEU A 42 -7.17 -17.72 8.60
C LEU A 42 -6.68 -16.59 9.51
N VAL A 43 -7.05 -16.62 10.76
CA VAL A 43 -6.77 -15.57 11.74
C VAL A 43 -6.05 -16.13 12.97
N SER A 44 -5.36 -15.24 13.69
CA SER A 44 -4.87 -15.53 15.03
C SER A 44 -5.89 -15.05 16.09
N PRO A 45 -5.78 -15.48 17.35
CA PRO A 45 -6.63 -14.96 18.42
C PRO A 45 -6.57 -13.43 18.56
N ARG A 46 -5.43 -12.82 18.26
CA ARG A 46 -5.25 -11.36 18.32
C ARG A 46 -5.83 -10.62 17.12
N SER A 47 -5.67 -11.15 15.90
CA SER A 47 -6.21 -10.50 14.70
C SER A 47 -7.70 -10.79 14.49
N ARG A 48 -8.25 -11.85 15.09
CA ARG A 48 -9.67 -12.24 14.95
C ARG A 48 -10.66 -11.10 15.26
N PRO A 49 -10.48 -10.28 16.32
CA PRO A 49 -11.39 -9.18 16.61
C PRO A 49 -11.42 -8.07 15.56
N MET A 50 -10.37 -7.95 14.74
CA MET A 50 -10.30 -6.94 13.66
C MET A 50 -11.12 -7.35 12.42
N HIS A 51 -11.45 -8.63 12.32
CA HIS A 51 -12.16 -9.21 11.18
C HIS A 51 -13.52 -9.73 11.66
N HIS A 52 -14.56 -8.91 11.59
CA HIS A 52 -15.92 -9.25 11.98
C HIS A 52 -16.95 -8.57 11.08
N GLY A 53 -18.21 -9.01 11.14
CA GLY A 53 -19.32 -8.35 10.44
C GLY A 53 -19.37 -8.60 8.92
N TYR A 54 -18.66 -9.60 8.40
CA TYR A 54 -18.56 -9.86 6.96
C TYR A 54 -19.69 -10.74 6.37
N GLY A 55 -20.73 -11.05 7.17
CA GLY A 55 -21.88 -11.83 6.70
C GLY A 55 -21.80 -13.34 6.99
N ALA A 56 -22.88 -14.07 6.64
CA ALA A 56 -23.07 -15.48 7.00
C ALA A 56 -22.13 -16.44 6.23
N ASN A 57 -21.69 -16.05 5.02
CA ASN A 57 -20.80 -16.87 4.19
C ASN A 57 -19.32 -16.72 4.53
N VAL A 58 -18.99 -16.03 5.65
CA VAL A 58 -17.61 -15.87 6.12
C VAL A 58 -17.41 -16.62 7.42
N ARG A 59 -16.49 -17.58 7.38
CA ARG A 59 -16.09 -18.41 8.52
C ARG A 59 -14.68 -18.09 8.95
N TYR A 60 -14.27 -18.57 10.12
CA TYR A 60 -12.94 -18.29 10.68
C TYR A 60 -12.26 -19.59 11.07
N ILE A 61 -11.00 -19.71 10.65
CA ILE A 61 -10.10 -20.78 11.08
C ILE A 61 -9.03 -20.11 11.95
N THR A 62 -9.14 -20.32 13.28
CA THR A 62 -8.21 -19.72 14.22
C THR A 62 -6.94 -20.55 14.34
N PHE A 63 -5.81 -19.91 14.12
CA PHE A 63 -4.47 -20.48 14.26
C PHE A 63 -3.90 -20.11 15.64
N PRO A 64 -3.09 -20.99 16.26
CA PRO A 64 -2.64 -20.76 17.65
C PRO A 64 -1.63 -19.62 17.80
N TRP A 65 -0.96 -19.21 16.70
CA TRP A 65 0.11 -18.23 16.73
C TRP A 65 -0.13 -17.09 15.74
N SER A 66 0.31 -15.89 16.14
CA SER A 66 0.16 -14.64 15.38
C SER A 66 1.50 -14.12 14.84
N ASN A 67 1.43 -12.99 14.12
CA ASN A 67 2.58 -12.30 13.56
C ASN A 67 3.49 -11.61 14.59
N GLU A 68 3.16 -11.64 15.88
CA GLU A 68 4.04 -11.14 16.95
C GLU A 68 5.43 -11.79 16.93
N SER A 69 5.49 -13.01 16.40
CA SER A 69 6.74 -13.74 16.19
C SER A 69 6.77 -14.29 14.77
N PRO A 70 7.60 -13.71 13.88
CA PRO A 70 7.74 -14.21 12.50
C PRO A 70 8.05 -15.70 12.41
N SER A 71 8.83 -16.24 13.35
CA SER A 71 9.14 -17.68 13.41
C SER A 71 7.92 -18.52 13.76
N LYS A 72 7.10 -18.10 14.74
CA LYS A 72 5.84 -18.79 15.09
C LYS A 72 4.83 -18.74 13.95
N ARG A 73 4.72 -17.60 13.27
CA ARG A 73 3.90 -17.47 12.05
C ARG A 73 4.35 -18.46 10.98
N THR A 74 5.64 -18.48 10.67
CA THR A 74 6.21 -19.42 9.69
C THR A 74 5.89 -20.87 10.07
N LEU A 75 5.97 -21.21 11.35
CA LEU A 75 5.59 -22.55 11.85
C LEU A 75 4.10 -22.83 11.65
N SER A 76 3.23 -21.85 11.92
CA SER A 76 1.79 -21.95 11.65
C SER A 76 1.51 -22.22 10.17
N GLU A 77 2.15 -21.47 9.28
CA GLU A 77 1.96 -21.57 7.84
C GLU A 77 2.50 -22.89 7.26
N HIS A 78 3.65 -23.38 7.74
CA HIS A 78 4.33 -24.54 7.16
C HIS A 78 3.98 -25.89 7.82
N ILE A 79 3.53 -25.91 9.06
CA ILE A 79 3.21 -27.14 9.78
C ILE A 79 1.73 -27.26 10.08
N TYR A 80 1.12 -26.23 10.67
CA TYR A 80 -0.27 -26.30 11.10
C TYR A 80 -1.25 -26.18 9.92
N ALA A 81 -1.01 -25.29 8.96
CA ALA A 81 -1.87 -25.09 7.82
C ALA A 81 -2.01 -26.34 6.93
N PRO A 82 -0.94 -27.08 6.58
CA PRO A 82 -1.04 -28.31 5.79
C PRO A 82 -1.93 -29.40 6.42
N VAL A 83 -2.02 -29.42 7.75
CA VAL A 83 -2.88 -30.36 8.48
C VAL A 83 -4.31 -29.83 8.57
N ARG A 84 -4.47 -28.54 8.83
CA ARG A 84 -5.78 -27.94 9.13
C ARG A 84 -6.62 -27.66 7.89
N LEU A 85 -6.01 -27.20 6.79
CA LEU A 85 -6.72 -26.82 5.58
C LEU A 85 -7.43 -27.98 4.87
N PRO A 86 -6.82 -29.18 4.72
CA PRO A 86 -7.52 -30.33 4.13
C PRO A 86 -8.77 -30.74 4.91
N LEU A 87 -8.72 -30.67 6.26
CA LEU A 87 -9.87 -30.96 7.11
C LEU A 87 -11.02 -29.94 6.91
N SER A 88 -10.72 -28.75 6.43
CA SER A 88 -11.71 -27.71 6.15
C SER A 88 -12.21 -27.73 4.70
N LYS A 89 -11.77 -28.68 3.89
CA LYS A 89 -12.17 -28.87 2.48
C LYS A 89 -12.07 -27.55 1.65
N ILE A 90 -10.95 -26.87 1.75
CA ILE A 90 -10.68 -25.61 1.05
C ILE A 90 -10.38 -25.91 -0.43
N ASP A 91 -10.99 -25.18 -1.34
CA ASP A 91 -10.80 -25.30 -2.79
C ASP A 91 -9.69 -24.36 -3.31
N VAL A 92 -9.66 -23.13 -2.80
CA VAL A 92 -8.67 -22.10 -3.17
C VAL A 92 -8.05 -21.51 -1.92
N LEU A 93 -6.72 -21.43 -1.90
CA LEU A 93 -5.97 -20.77 -0.86
C LEU A 93 -5.40 -19.48 -1.40
N ASN A 94 -5.76 -18.35 -0.79
CA ASN A 94 -5.17 -17.06 -1.06
C ASN A 94 -4.17 -16.68 0.01
N THR A 95 -2.96 -16.28 -0.40
CA THR A 95 -1.90 -15.86 0.53
C THR A 95 -1.17 -14.61 0.05
N LEU A 96 -0.57 -13.89 1.00
CA LEU A 96 0.23 -12.72 0.77
C LEU A 96 1.72 -13.11 0.80
N MET A 97 2.36 -13.10 -0.37
CA MET A 97 3.82 -13.24 -0.56
C MET A 97 4.49 -14.47 0.07
N ALA A 98 3.97 -15.02 1.16
CA ALA A 98 4.57 -16.13 1.86
C ALA A 98 4.11 -17.46 1.24
N PRO A 99 5.01 -18.43 1.06
CA PRO A 99 4.61 -19.72 0.59
C PRO A 99 3.83 -20.44 1.67
N ILE A 100 2.72 -21.01 1.31
CA ILE A 100 2.12 -22.06 2.12
C ILE A 100 2.45 -23.39 1.46
N VAL A 101 2.82 -24.32 2.31
CA VAL A 101 3.25 -25.65 1.88
C VAL A 101 2.04 -26.47 1.42
N ARG A 102 2.23 -27.23 0.36
CA ARG A 102 1.28 -28.25 -0.10
C ARG A 102 1.12 -29.38 0.95
N PRO A 103 -0.04 -30.04 1.03
CA PRO A 103 -1.09 -30.05 0.03
C PRO A 103 -2.00 -28.85 0.16
N ALA A 104 -1.84 -27.93 -0.76
CA ALA A 104 -2.77 -26.82 -0.92
C ALA A 104 -3.79 -27.19 -1.97
N PRO A 105 -5.02 -26.74 -1.82
CA PRO A 105 -5.92 -26.53 -2.92
C PRO A 105 -5.26 -25.62 -3.95
N SER A 106 -5.98 -25.13 -4.94
CA SER A 106 -5.44 -24.15 -5.86
C SER A 106 -4.89 -22.94 -5.13
N LEU A 107 -3.72 -22.44 -5.53
CA LEU A 107 -2.99 -21.38 -4.82
C LEU A 107 -3.04 -20.07 -5.60
N VAL A 108 -3.61 -19.04 -4.99
CA VAL A 108 -3.56 -17.66 -5.45
C VAL A 108 -2.63 -16.85 -4.53
N VAL A 109 -1.69 -16.12 -5.12
CA VAL A 109 -0.68 -15.35 -4.37
C VAL A 109 -0.79 -13.88 -4.73
N HIS A 110 -0.86 -13.01 -3.72
CA HIS A 110 -0.68 -11.57 -3.92
C HIS A 110 0.79 -11.20 -3.71
N PHE A 111 1.48 -10.76 -4.75
CA PHE A 111 2.73 -10.05 -4.59
C PHE A 111 2.43 -8.55 -4.41
N LYS A 112 2.78 -8.02 -3.24
CA LYS A 112 2.61 -6.60 -2.90
C LYS A 112 3.92 -5.82 -2.98
N THR A 113 5.07 -6.50 -2.98
CA THR A 113 6.39 -5.87 -3.08
C THR A 113 7.47 -6.92 -3.35
N LEU A 114 8.53 -6.50 -4.06
CA LEU A 114 9.75 -7.28 -4.23
C LEU A 114 10.97 -6.60 -3.57
N HIS A 115 10.79 -5.86 -2.48
CA HIS A 115 11.88 -5.13 -1.80
C HIS A 115 13.07 -6.02 -1.41
N ALA A 116 12.90 -7.34 -1.26
CA ALA A 116 14.03 -8.26 -1.07
C ALA A 116 15.01 -8.25 -2.26
N TYR A 117 14.57 -7.79 -3.43
CA TYR A 117 15.33 -7.66 -4.67
C TYR A 117 15.60 -6.18 -5.03
N THR A 118 14.58 -5.33 -5.01
CA THR A 118 14.63 -3.94 -5.51
C THR A 118 15.11 -2.93 -4.48
N ALA A 119 14.91 -3.20 -3.17
CA ALA A 119 15.35 -2.34 -2.08
C ALA A 119 15.89 -3.18 -0.90
N PRO A 120 16.95 -4.00 -1.11
CA PRO A 120 17.41 -5.00 -0.14
C PRO A 120 17.87 -4.40 1.20
N GLN A 121 18.31 -3.15 1.22
CA GLN A 121 18.70 -2.41 2.41
C GLN A 121 17.51 -2.12 3.36
N SER A 122 16.28 -2.08 2.85
CA SER A 122 15.07 -1.88 3.65
C SER A 122 14.55 -3.17 4.31
N VAL A 123 15.18 -4.32 4.05
CA VAL A 123 14.75 -5.63 4.53
C VAL A 123 15.85 -6.28 5.36
N ARG A 124 15.53 -6.68 6.60
CA ARG A 124 16.47 -7.41 7.49
C ARG A 124 17.05 -8.64 6.78
N LEU A 125 18.35 -8.89 6.95
CA LEU A 125 19.10 -9.93 6.22
C LEU A 125 18.41 -11.29 6.23
N ALA A 126 17.97 -11.79 7.39
CA ALA A 126 17.30 -13.07 7.50
C ALA A 126 15.98 -13.14 6.69
N ALA A 127 15.18 -12.07 6.74
CA ALA A 127 13.95 -11.96 5.96
C ALA A 127 14.23 -11.86 4.46
N ARG A 128 15.30 -11.15 4.08
CA ARG A 128 15.74 -11.02 2.68
C ARG A 128 16.15 -12.38 2.10
N LEU A 129 16.96 -13.14 2.83
CA LEU A 129 17.39 -14.48 2.41
C LEU A 129 16.19 -15.43 2.28
N TYR A 130 15.32 -15.45 3.30
CA TYR A 130 14.10 -16.26 3.27
C TYR A 130 13.21 -15.90 2.05
N ARG A 131 12.97 -14.63 1.80
CA ARG A 131 12.14 -14.17 0.67
C ARG A 131 12.78 -14.54 -0.68
N ARG A 132 14.09 -14.35 -0.84
CA ARG A 132 14.80 -14.74 -2.06
C ARG A 132 14.75 -16.24 -2.35
N MET A 133 14.64 -17.07 -1.32
CA MET A 133 14.49 -18.53 -1.49
C MET A 133 13.01 -18.91 -1.72
N SER A 134 12.09 -18.27 -1.04
CA SER A 134 10.67 -18.65 -1.03
C SER A 134 9.89 -18.11 -2.23
N TYR A 135 10.12 -16.86 -2.63
CA TYR A 135 9.34 -16.22 -3.68
C TYR A 135 9.40 -16.93 -5.04
N PRO A 136 10.56 -17.36 -5.56
CA PRO A 136 10.60 -18.13 -6.82
C PRO A 136 9.84 -19.45 -6.72
N ARG A 137 9.94 -20.13 -5.58
CA ARG A 137 9.21 -21.40 -5.34
C ARG A 137 7.70 -21.16 -5.28
N THR A 138 7.27 -20.12 -4.56
CA THR A 138 5.85 -19.72 -4.47
C THR A 138 5.30 -19.35 -5.84
N ALA A 139 6.02 -18.54 -6.60
CA ALA A 139 5.64 -18.13 -7.94
C ALA A 139 5.50 -19.32 -8.90
N LYS A 140 6.40 -20.29 -8.82
CA LYS A 140 6.35 -21.51 -9.63
C LYS A 140 5.12 -22.37 -9.34
N VAL A 141 4.74 -22.52 -8.06
CA VAL A 141 3.62 -23.39 -7.64
C VAL A 141 2.27 -22.71 -7.63
N ALA A 142 2.22 -21.38 -7.68
CA ALA A 142 0.98 -20.62 -7.74
C ALA A 142 0.21 -20.93 -9.03
N ASP A 143 -1.10 -21.07 -8.91
CA ASP A 143 -2.03 -21.22 -10.05
C ASP A 143 -2.41 -19.84 -10.64
N ALA A 144 -2.42 -18.79 -9.80
CA ALA A 144 -2.52 -17.39 -10.21
C ALA A 144 -1.73 -16.47 -9.26
N ILE A 145 -1.27 -15.36 -9.80
CA ILE A 145 -0.50 -14.34 -9.06
C ILE A 145 -1.17 -12.99 -9.30
N ILE A 146 -1.61 -12.35 -8.23
CA ILE A 146 -2.18 -11.01 -8.28
C ILE A 146 -1.08 -9.99 -7.98
N ILE A 147 -0.98 -8.99 -8.83
CA ILE A 147 -0.07 -7.85 -8.76
C ILE A 147 -0.87 -6.56 -8.88
N ASN A 148 -0.37 -5.46 -8.35
CA ASN A 148 -1.12 -4.20 -8.27
C ASN A 148 -0.72 -3.13 -9.29
N SER A 149 0.37 -3.34 -10.06
CA SER A 149 0.83 -2.40 -11.10
C SER A 149 1.60 -3.10 -12.22
N GLU A 150 1.68 -2.48 -13.37
CA GLU A 150 2.56 -2.93 -14.46
C GLU A 150 4.03 -2.82 -14.10
N SER A 151 4.39 -1.86 -13.24
CA SER A 151 5.74 -1.77 -12.69
C SER A 151 6.10 -3.05 -11.91
N LEU A 152 5.23 -3.47 -10.98
CA LEU A 152 5.44 -4.70 -10.22
C LEU A 152 5.40 -5.94 -11.13
N ARG A 153 4.60 -5.93 -12.20
CA ARG A 153 4.58 -7.01 -13.19
C ARG A 153 5.96 -7.21 -13.82
N ARG A 154 6.60 -6.11 -14.26
CA ARG A 154 7.96 -6.16 -14.81
C ARG A 154 8.97 -6.71 -13.80
N GLU A 155 8.90 -6.27 -12.55
CA GLU A 155 9.75 -6.80 -11.46
C GLU A 155 9.54 -8.30 -11.25
N VAL A 156 8.27 -8.75 -11.14
CA VAL A 156 7.93 -10.17 -10.93
C VAL A 156 8.47 -11.02 -12.09
N MET A 157 8.25 -10.61 -13.31
CA MET A 157 8.78 -11.32 -14.49
C MET A 157 10.31 -11.34 -14.54
N HIS A 158 10.97 -10.26 -14.12
CA HIS A 158 12.43 -10.16 -14.13
C HIS A 158 13.08 -11.04 -13.04
N TYR A 159 12.53 -11.02 -11.83
CA TYR A 159 13.19 -11.66 -10.68
C TYR A 159 12.71 -13.08 -10.37
N LEU A 160 11.50 -13.47 -10.79
CA LEU A 160 10.87 -14.71 -10.34
C LEU A 160 10.61 -15.76 -11.43
N ASP A 161 10.93 -15.48 -12.68
CA ASP A 161 10.73 -16.40 -13.82
C ASP A 161 9.31 -16.99 -13.87
N VAL A 162 8.31 -16.13 -13.96
CA VAL A 162 6.88 -16.48 -13.91
C VAL A 162 6.30 -16.48 -15.31
N ASP A 163 5.44 -17.47 -15.59
CA ASP A 163 4.59 -17.46 -16.78
C ASP A 163 3.65 -16.23 -16.75
N PRO A 164 3.73 -15.32 -17.73
CA PRO A 164 2.87 -14.15 -17.81
C PRO A 164 1.37 -14.45 -17.74
N ALA A 165 0.94 -15.63 -18.18
CA ALA A 165 -0.46 -16.06 -18.13
C ALA A 165 -1.00 -16.25 -16.71
N LYS A 166 -0.12 -16.39 -15.72
CA LYS A 166 -0.48 -16.47 -14.30
C LYS A 166 -0.64 -15.11 -13.64
N LEU A 167 -0.19 -14.01 -14.28
CA LEU A 167 -0.16 -12.66 -13.72
C LEU A 167 -1.47 -11.92 -13.98
N HIS A 168 -2.17 -11.57 -12.91
CA HIS A 168 -3.41 -10.81 -12.93
C HIS A 168 -3.16 -9.42 -12.33
N LEU A 169 -3.29 -8.38 -13.17
CA LEU A 169 -3.16 -6.99 -12.73
C LEU A 169 -4.46 -6.53 -12.09
N ILE A 170 -4.43 -6.35 -10.78
CA ILE A 170 -5.55 -5.86 -9.97
C ILE A 170 -5.06 -4.70 -9.11
N PRO A 171 -5.30 -3.46 -9.51
CA PRO A 171 -4.91 -2.29 -8.74
C PRO A 171 -5.53 -2.28 -7.34
N GLU A 172 -4.85 -1.60 -6.42
CA GLU A 172 -5.44 -1.23 -5.14
C GLU A 172 -6.44 -0.10 -5.33
N ALA A 173 -7.15 0.26 -4.28
CA ALA A 173 -8.18 1.29 -4.32
C ALA A 173 -7.99 2.31 -3.19
N VAL A 174 -8.61 3.47 -3.33
CA VAL A 174 -8.69 4.49 -2.29
C VAL A 174 -10.06 4.44 -1.61
N ASP A 175 -10.10 4.81 -0.33
CA ASP A 175 -11.34 4.91 0.43
C ASP A 175 -12.01 6.26 0.14
N HIS A 176 -12.98 6.27 -0.78
CA HIS A 176 -13.71 7.47 -1.18
C HIS A 176 -14.67 8.01 -0.11
N GLU A 177 -14.97 7.24 0.94
CA GLU A 177 -15.73 7.75 2.08
C GLU A 177 -14.87 8.66 2.96
N VAL A 178 -13.60 8.34 3.08
CA VAL A 178 -12.60 9.11 3.84
C VAL A 178 -11.98 10.20 2.95
N PHE A 179 -11.39 9.78 1.82
CA PHE A 179 -10.67 10.67 0.92
C PHE A 179 -11.60 11.19 -0.18
N ARG A 180 -12.06 12.40 0.00
CA ARG A 180 -12.94 13.12 -0.94
C ARG A 180 -12.72 14.62 -0.80
N PRO A 181 -13.06 15.40 -1.82
CA PRO A 181 -13.03 16.85 -1.71
C PRO A 181 -13.87 17.33 -0.52
N GLY A 182 -13.48 18.44 0.08
CA GLY A 182 -14.17 19.02 1.22
C GLY A 182 -13.83 20.50 1.36
N ASP A 183 -14.37 21.13 2.40
CA ASP A 183 -14.12 22.53 2.70
C ASP A 183 -12.64 22.71 3.10
N ARG A 184 -11.94 23.56 2.35
CA ARG A 184 -10.52 23.82 2.55
C ARG A 184 -10.27 24.68 3.80
N ASP A 185 -11.17 25.59 4.10
CA ASP A 185 -11.04 26.49 5.25
C ASP A 185 -11.31 25.73 6.55
N GLU A 186 -12.32 24.84 6.57
CA GLU A 186 -12.55 23.91 7.69
C GLU A 186 -11.32 23.03 7.92
N ALA A 187 -10.79 22.41 6.87
CA ALA A 187 -9.60 21.59 6.95
C ALA A 187 -8.38 22.36 7.47
N TRP A 188 -8.20 23.60 6.98
CA TRP A 188 -7.14 24.48 7.45
C TRP A 188 -7.27 24.80 8.96
N GLN A 189 -8.46 25.16 9.44
CA GLN A 189 -8.69 25.43 10.86
C GLN A 189 -8.41 24.19 11.72
N HIS A 190 -8.80 23.01 11.23
CA HIS A 190 -8.52 21.74 11.91
C HIS A 190 -7.02 21.49 12.05
N VAL A 191 -6.26 21.57 10.96
CA VAL A 191 -4.82 21.30 10.93
C VAL A 191 -4.06 22.36 11.76
N ARG A 192 -4.40 23.63 11.59
CA ARG A 192 -3.78 24.74 12.32
C ARG A 192 -3.94 24.61 13.83
N SER A 193 -5.14 24.29 14.30
CA SER A 193 -5.44 24.25 15.74
C SER A 193 -4.80 23.09 16.47
N ARG A 194 -4.46 21.99 15.76
CA ARG A 194 -4.00 20.74 16.37
C ARG A 194 -2.53 20.43 16.16
N HIS A 195 -1.93 20.92 15.07
CA HIS A 195 -0.61 20.46 14.62
C HIS A 195 0.43 21.57 14.47
N GLY A 196 0.15 22.79 14.91
CA GLY A 196 1.11 23.89 14.87
C GLY A 196 1.45 24.39 13.48
N VAL A 197 0.66 24.04 12.46
CA VAL A 197 0.81 24.54 11.11
C VAL A 197 0.27 25.97 11.06
N ALA A 198 1.11 26.93 10.72
CA ALA A 198 0.79 28.35 10.81
C ALA A 198 0.66 29.06 9.45
N LYS A 199 1.21 28.46 8.39
CA LYS A 199 1.33 29.03 7.05
C LYS A 199 0.82 28.06 5.99
N PRO A 200 0.49 28.49 4.76
CA PRO A 200 0.28 27.59 3.62
C PRO A 200 1.43 26.59 3.51
N PHE A 201 1.17 25.38 3.04
CA PHE A 201 2.18 24.34 3.17
C PHE A 201 2.23 23.34 2.02
N ILE A 202 3.42 22.79 1.86
CA ILE A 202 3.74 21.61 1.07
C ILE A 202 3.60 20.40 2.00
N LEU A 203 2.95 19.35 1.55
CA LEU A 203 2.63 18.17 2.35
C LEU A 203 3.44 16.96 1.92
N PHE A 204 3.97 16.23 2.90
CA PHE A 204 4.47 14.85 2.75
C PHE A 204 3.72 13.94 3.72
N VAL A 205 3.18 12.82 3.23
CA VAL A 205 2.48 11.81 4.06
C VAL A 205 3.10 10.45 3.79
N SER A 206 3.87 9.94 4.73
CA SER A 206 4.40 8.56 4.71
C SER A 206 5.13 8.22 6.00
N SER A 207 5.27 6.92 6.32
CA SER A 207 6.27 6.50 7.30
C SER A 207 7.68 6.91 6.83
N LEU A 208 8.50 7.39 7.76
CA LEU A 208 9.84 7.87 7.45
C LEU A 208 10.81 6.70 7.30
N TRP A 209 10.92 6.22 6.06
CA TRP A 209 11.92 5.25 5.60
C TRP A 209 12.82 5.89 4.55
N PRO A 210 14.12 5.53 4.47
CA PRO A 210 15.04 6.10 3.49
C PRO A 210 14.54 6.04 2.04
N TYR A 211 13.88 4.95 1.64
CA TYR A 211 13.36 4.79 0.28
C TYR A 211 12.17 5.71 -0.04
N LYS A 212 11.52 6.30 0.97
CA LYS A 212 10.48 7.34 0.79
C LYS A 212 11.07 8.71 0.49
N ASN A 213 12.39 8.85 0.60
CA ASN A 213 13.16 10.01 0.15
C ASN A 213 12.76 11.36 0.77
N CYS A 214 12.40 11.35 2.05
CA CYS A 214 12.13 12.61 2.77
C CYS A 214 13.36 13.55 2.77
N ALA A 215 14.57 12.99 2.77
CA ALA A 215 15.81 13.78 2.64
C ALA A 215 15.91 14.53 1.30
N GLY A 216 15.51 13.89 0.19
CA GLY A 216 15.42 14.55 -1.12
C GLY A 216 14.40 15.69 -1.11
N LEU A 217 13.26 15.49 -0.45
CA LEU A 217 12.26 16.54 -0.30
C LEU A 217 12.77 17.74 0.50
N LEU A 218 13.50 17.52 1.61
CA LEU A 218 14.10 18.62 2.36
C LEU A 218 15.07 19.46 1.51
N ARG A 219 15.87 18.80 0.67
CA ARG A 219 16.77 19.49 -0.27
C ARG A 219 15.98 20.25 -1.34
N ALA A 220 14.95 19.66 -1.91
CA ALA A 220 14.08 20.30 -2.90
C ALA A 220 13.36 21.52 -2.30
N PHE A 221 12.86 21.40 -1.07
CA PHE A 221 12.22 22.50 -0.35
C PHE A 221 13.20 23.65 -0.11
N ALA A 222 14.43 23.35 0.32
CA ALA A 222 15.48 24.35 0.52
C ALA A 222 15.87 25.02 -0.80
N ALA A 223 16.00 24.27 -1.89
CA ALA A 223 16.33 24.83 -3.22
C ALA A 223 15.22 25.77 -3.74
N ALA A 224 13.96 25.41 -3.54
CA ALA A 224 12.80 26.18 -3.96
C ALA A 224 12.42 27.35 -3.01
N ARG A 225 13.14 27.54 -1.91
CA ARG A 225 12.78 28.44 -0.81
C ARG A 225 12.41 29.85 -1.24
N ALA A 226 13.21 30.42 -2.16
CA ALA A 226 12.99 31.79 -2.65
C ALA A 226 11.67 31.94 -3.44
N ASP A 227 11.25 30.88 -4.14
CA ASP A 227 10.07 30.86 -5.01
C ASP A 227 8.80 30.41 -4.28
N LEU A 228 8.95 29.73 -3.14
CA LEU A 228 7.83 29.21 -2.35
C LEU A 228 7.21 30.23 -1.38
N ALA A 229 7.72 31.46 -1.39
CA ALA A 229 7.28 32.52 -0.48
C ALA A 229 7.27 32.06 0.99
N ASP A 230 6.23 32.37 1.76
CA ASP A 230 6.10 32.06 3.16
C ASP A 230 5.40 30.70 3.45
N ARG A 231 5.86 29.63 2.76
CA ARG A 231 5.29 28.28 2.95
C ARG A 231 6.08 27.45 3.93
N GLN A 232 5.38 26.51 4.61
CA GLN A 232 5.97 25.48 5.45
C GLN A 232 6.03 24.15 4.69
N LEU A 233 6.92 23.25 5.12
CA LEU A 233 6.91 21.85 4.76
C LEU A 233 6.32 21.06 5.94
N VAL A 234 5.18 20.40 5.73
CA VAL A 234 4.50 19.60 6.74
C VAL A 234 4.73 18.11 6.46
N ILE A 235 5.31 17.42 7.44
CA ILE A 235 5.68 16.01 7.36
C ILE A 235 4.78 15.22 8.30
N VAL A 236 3.90 14.40 7.72
CA VAL A 236 2.95 13.55 8.43
C VAL A 236 3.36 12.09 8.26
N GLY A 237 3.49 11.38 9.37
CA GLY A 237 3.78 9.95 9.38
C GLY A 237 4.73 9.53 10.50
N PRO A 238 4.68 8.25 10.91
CA PRO A 238 5.50 7.78 12.01
C PRO A 238 6.97 7.65 11.61
N GLY A 239 7.85 8.08 12.52
CA GLY A 239 9.29 7.82 12.43
C GLY A 239 9.60 6.38 12.81
N ARG A 240 9.56 5.47 11.86
CA ARG A 240 9.82 4.03 12.09
C ARG A 240 11.30 3.71 12.29
N ASP A 241 12.17 4.52 11.73
CA ASP A 241 13.62 4.46 11.87
C ASP A 241 14.08 5.71 12.63
N VAL A 242 14.43 5.52 13.89
CA VAL A 242 14.77 6.63 14.81
C VAL A 242 16.08 7.32 14.38
N GLU A 243 17.06 6.56 13.89
CA GLU A 243 18.34 7.11 13.43
C GLU A 243 18.10 7.99 12.19
N TYR A 244 17.32 7.51 11.24
CA TYR A 244 16.97 8.28 10.06
C TYR A 244 16.19 9.56 10.38
N VAL A 245 15.30 9.53 11.37
CA VAL A 245 14.59 10.76 11.83
C VAL A 245 15.57 11.80 12.39
N VAL A 246 16.57 11.36 13.14
CA VAL A 246 17.63 12.27 13.66
C VAL A 246 18.43 12.86 12.51
N GLU A 247 18.81 12.05 11.52
CA GLU A 247 19.49 12.51 10.31
C GLU A 247 18.68 13.54 9.53
N LEU A 248 17.36 13.31 9.38
CA LEU A 248 16.46 14.25 8.68
C LEU A 248 16.38 15.62 9.38
N ARG A 249 16.29 15.63 10.71
CA ARG A 249 16.27 16.88 11.49
C ARG A 249 17.60 17.64 11.36
N ALA A 250 18.71 16.94 11.53
CA ALA A 250 20.02 17.54 11.32
C ALA A 250 20.21 18.07 9.89
N LEU A 251 19.66 17.40 8.88
CA LEU A 251 19.66 17.87 7.50
C LEU A 251 18.84 19.16 7.34
N ALA A 252 17.67 19.26 7.97
CA ALA A 252 16.86 20.47 7.94
C ALA A 252 17.59 21.67 8.57
N ASP A 253 18.31 21.44 9.69
CA ASP A 253 19.16 22.46 10.31
C ASP A 253 20.31 22.89 9.37
N GLN A 254 21.01 21.94 8.77
CA GLN A 254 22.11 22.20 7.82
C GLN A 254 21.67 22.99 6.59
N LEU A 255 20.45 22.73 6.12
CA LEU A 255 19.85 23.42 4.96
C LEU A 255 19.25 24.78 5.33
N GLY A 256 19.20 25.13 6.62
CA GLY A 256 18.62 26.40 7.11
C GLY A 256 17.10 26.49 6.94
N VAL A 257 16.39 25.36 6.93
CA VAL A 257 14.93 25.28 6.74
C VAL A 257 14.17 24.73 7.96
N ALA A 258 14.88 24.42 9.05
CA ALA A 258 14.31 23.74 10.22
C ALA A 258 13.09 24.47 10.81
N GLU A 259 13.10 25.81 10.86
CA GLU A 259 12.00 26.66 11.36
C GLU A 259 10.72 26.59 10.50
N ASP A 260 10.85 26.20 9.23
CA ASP A 260 9.71 26.05 8.31
C ASP A 260 9.28 24.60 8.10
N VAL A 261 9.89 23.65 8.79
CA VAL A 261 9.52 22.22 8.75
C VAL A 261 8.70 21.84 9.98
N VAL A 262 7.45 21.43 9.77
CA VAL A 262 6.55 20.95 10.82
C VAL A 262 6.52 19.43 10.83
N TRP A 263 7.02 18.82 11.89
CA TRP A 263 7.07 17.38 12.10
C TRP A 263 5.84 16.94 12.91
N VAL A 264 4.79 16.52 12.23
CA VAL A 264 3.49 16.13 12.87
C VAL A 264 3.57 14.77 13.55
N GLY A 265 4.33 13.83 12.98
CA GLY A 265 4.31 12.45 13.42
C GLY A 265 3.14 11.66 12.83
N GLY A 266 2.84 10.50 13.40
CA GLY A 266 1.73 9.65 12.94
C GLY A 266 0.38 10.19 13.41
N VAL A 267 -0.59 10.25 12.51
CA VAL A 267 -1.99 10.60 12.79
C VAL A 267 -2.92 9.46 12.34
N PRO A 268 -4.17 9.38 12.85
CA PRO A 268 -5.18 8.49 12.32
C PRO A 268 -5.45 8.72 10.83
N LEU A 269 -5.86 7.67 10.12
CA LEU A 269 -6.11 7.75 8.67
C LEU A 269 -7.15 8.83 8.34
N GLU A 270 -8.20 8.90 9.14
CA GLU A 270 -9.31 9.86 8.99
C GLU A 270 -8.85 11.31 9.21
N GLU A 271 -7.71 11.51 9.86
CA GLU A 271 -7.16 12.85 10.08
C GLU A 271 -6.26 13.29 8.93
N THR A 272 -5.66 12.35 8.20
CA THR A 272 -4.81 12.68 7.03
C THR A 272 -5.57 13.42 5.92
N VAL A 273 -6.87 13.20 5.78
CA VAL A 273 -7.67 13.87 4.76
C VAL A 273 -7.70 15.40 4.93
N TYR A 274 -7.66 15.90 6.18
CA TYR A 274 -7.64 17.35 6.42
C TYR A 274 -6.35 17.98 5.91
N PHE A 275 -5.21 17.30 6.07
CA PHE A 275 -3.95 17.76 5.50
C PHE A 275 -3.99 17.79 3.98
N TYR A 276 -4.50 16.76 3.32
CA TYR A 276 -4.63 16.74 1.87
C TYR A 276 -5.56 17.86 1.37
N ARG A 277 -6.70 18.10 2.01
CA ARG A 277 -7.67 19.12 1.58
C ARG A 277 -7.11 20.54 1.61
N CYS A 278 -6.29 20.87 2.60
CA CYS A 278 -5.80 22.23 2.78
C CYS A 278 -4.36 22.45 2.29
N ALA A 279 -3.60 21.42 1.94
CA ALA A 279 -2.27 21.57 1.35
C ALA A 279 -2.32 22.28 -0.01
N ASP A 280 -1.27 23.05 -0.31
CA ASP A 280 -1.08 23.62 -1.63
C ASP A 280 -0.66 22.54 -2.63
N VAL A 281 0.23 21.63 -2.20
CA VAL A 281 0.68 20.48 -2.97
C VAL A 281 1.10 19.32 -2.05
N PHE A 282 0.76 18.11 -2.44
CA PHE A 282 1.29 16.88 -1.86
C PHE A 282 2.50 16.41 -2.67
N VAL A 283 3.61 16.12 -1.99
CA VAL A 283 4.85 15.67 -2.62
C VAL A 283 5.22 14.28 -2.16
N TYR A 284 5.42 13.36 -3.12
CA TYR A 284 5.73 11.97 -2.85
C TYR A 284 6.97 11.52 -3.63
N PRO A 285 8.20 11.81 -3.13
CA PRO A 285 9.45 11.67 -3.87
C PRO A 285 10.09 10.28 -3.73
N SER A 286 9.29 9.24 -3.47
CA SER A 286 9.79 7.88 -3.23
C SER A 286 10.68 7.37 -4.37
N PHE A 287 11.72 6.61 -4.04
CA PHE A 287 12.55 5.92 -5.03
C PHE A 287 11.85 4.70 -5.63
N ASN A 288 11.04 4.02 -4.85
CA ASN A 288 10.33 2.81 -5.29
C ASN A 288 8.99 2.65 -4.58
N GLU A 289 7.93 2.47 -5.38
CA GLU A 289 6.59 2.11 -4.92
C GLU A 289 6.00 1.05 -5.84
N THR A 290 5.28 0.12 -5.27
CA THR A 290 4.56 -0.89 -6.06
C THR A 290 3.19 -0.42 -6.51
N PHE A 291 2.67 0.66 -5.92
CA PHE A 291 1.41 1.29 -6.31
C PHE A 291 1.41 2.80 -6.01
N GLY A 292 1.61 3.20 -4.75
CA GLY A 292 1.62 4.61 -4.37
C GLY A 292 0.24 5.11 -3.92
N LEU A 293 -0.40 4.39 -3.00
CA LEU A 293 -1.71 4.74 -2.44
C LEU A 293 -1.85 6.21 -2.00
N PRO A 294 -0.85 6.83 -1.34
CA PRO A 294 -0.92 8.24 -0.96
C PRO A 294 -1.14 9.21 -2.14
N ILE A 295 -0.73 8.83 -3.36
CA ILE A 295 -1.01 9.61 -4.57
C ILE A 295 -2.51 9.67 -4.84
N LEU A 296 -3.20 8.52 -4.76
CA LEU A 296 -4.65 8.45 -4.97
C LEU A 296 -5.43 9.09 -3.81
N GLU A 297 -4.93 8.98 -2.57
CA GLU A 297 -5.52 9.66 -1.41
C GLU A 297 -5.51 11.18 -1.57
N ALA A 298 -4.37 11.73 -1.98
CA ALA A 298 -4.22 13.15 -2.28
C ALA A 298 -5.14 13.58 -3.43
N MET A 299 -5.14 12.82 -4.54
CA MET A 299 -5.99 13.08 -5.70
C MET A 299 -7.48 13.03 -5.35
N ALA A 300 -7.91 12.02 -4.58
CA ALA A 300 -9.30 11.89 -4.13
C ALA A 300 -9.73 13.07 -3.26
N ALA A 301 -8.82 13.61 -2.44
CA ALA A 301 -9.05 14.80 -1.62
C ALA A 301 -8.89 16.12 -2.40
N ALA A 302 -8.73 16.08 -3.72
CA ALA A 302 -8.47 17.22 -4.58
C ALA A 302 -7.18 17.99 -4.20
N CYS A 303 -6.12 17.30 -3.77
CA CYS A 303 -4.81 17.90 -3.54
C CYS A 303 -3.95 17.78 -4.81
N PRO A 304 -3.30 18.84 -5.30
CA PRO A 304 -2.31 18.73 -6.37
C PRO A 304 -1.16 17.80 -5.96
N VAL A 305 -0.66 17.00 -6.90
CA VAL A 305 0.36 16.00 -6.64
C VAL A 305 1.62 16.23 -7.44
N VAL A 306 2.77 16.18 -6.76
CA VAL A 306 4.10 16.02 -7.35
C VAL A 306 4.66 14.68 -6.87
N THR A 307 5.09 13.82 -7.79
CA THR A 307 5.62 12.50 -7.44
C THR A 307 6.78 12.11 -8.35
N SER A 308 7.45 11.00 -8.03
CA SER A 308 8.58 10.54 -8.82
C SER A 308 8.15 9.99 -10.19
N ASP A 309 9.03 10.14 -11.17
CA ASP A 309 8.87 9.63 -12.55
C ASP A 309 9.24 8.15 -12.68
N THR A 310 9.44 7.45 -11.59
CA THR A 310 9.93 6.07 -11.53
C THR A 310 8.92 5.11 -10.88
N SER A 311 9.14 3.82 -11.06
CA SER A 311 8.39 2.73 -10.43
C SER A 311 6.91 2.75 -10.86
N ALA A 312 5.94 2.56 -9.94
CA ALA A 312 4.51 2.58 -10.24
C ALA A 312 3.89 3.99 -10.17
N MET A 313 4.63 5.01 -9.74
CA MET A 313 4.07 6.34 -9.48
C MET A 313 3.53 7.04 -10.74
N PRO A 314 4.20 7.00 -11.90
CA PRO A 314 3.63 7.53 -13.15
C PRO A 314 2.35 6.81 -13.58
N GLU A 315 2.31 5.49 -13.41
CA GLU A 315 1.14 4.65 -13.73
C GLU A 315 -0.05 5.02 -12.84
N THR A 316 0.18 5.14 -11.53
CA THR A 316 -0.85 5.52 -10.56
C THR A 316 -1.34 6.95 -10.81
N ALA A 317 -0.44 7.87 -11.09
CA ALA A 317 -0.77 9.27 -11.36
C ALA A 317 -1.58 9.46 -12.65
N GLY A 318 -1.36 8.65 -13.69
CA GLY A 318 -2.15 8.67 -14.93
C GLY A 318 -2.19 10.05 -15.61
N GLY A 319 -1.11 10.85 -15.56
CA GLY A 319 -1.07 12.19 -16.11
C GLY A 319 -1.70 13.30 -15.24
N CYS A 320 -2.23 12.96 -14.06
CA CYS A 320 -2.84 13.88 -13.11
C CYS A 320 -1.89 14.33 -11.99
N ALA A 321 -0.58 14.22 -12.18
CA ALA A 321 0.46 14.73 -11.30
C ALA A 321 1.62 15.32 -12.11
N LEU A 322 2.43 16.17 -11.50
CA LEU A 322 3.76 16.49 -12.02
C LEU A 322 4.74 15.39 -11.61
N LEU A 323 5.57 14.97 -12.56
CA LEU A 323 6.58 13.96 -12.37
C LEU A 323 7.96 14.60 -12.26
N ALA A 324 8.79 14.09 -11.34
CA ALA A 324 10.14 14.59 -11.11
C ALA A 324 11.11 13.43 -10.82
N ASP A 325 12.37 13.59 -11.16
CA ASP A 325 13.43 12.63 -10.88
C ASP A 325 13.73 12.59 -9.37
N PRO A 326 13.51 11.46 -8.67
CA PRO A 326 13.75 11.35 -7.22
C PRO A 326 15.23 11.45 -6.82
N THR A 327 16.15 11.34 -7.78
CA THR A 327 17.58 11.51 -7.54
C THR A 327 18.06 12.95 -7.68
N ASN A 328 17.20 13.82 -8.22
CA ASN A 328 17.50 15.23 -8.49
C ASN A 328 16.56 16.15 -7.68
N PRO A 329 17.03 16.73 -6.57
CA PRO A 329 16.24 17.67 -5.77
C PRO A 329 15.74 18.90 -6.54
N ASP A 330 16.52 19.40 -7.50
CA ASP A 330 16.12 20.58 -8.29
C ASP A 330 14.92 20.28 -9.19
N SER A 331 14.83 19.04 -9.73
CA SER A 331 13.67 18.58 -10.48
C SER A 331 12.39 18.63 -9.64
N PHE A 332 12.48 18.22 -8.36
CA PHE A 332 11.35 18.33 -7.42
C PHE A 332 11.07 19.78 -7.04
N ALA A 333 12.09 20.62 -6.84
CA ALA A 333 11.94 22.03 -6.54
C ALA A 333 11.11 22.74 -7.64
N ASP A 334 11.50 22.57 -8.89
CA ASP A 334 10.80 23.11 -10.05
C ASP A 334 9.34 22.63 -10.15
N ALA A 335 9.12 21.32 -9.92
CA ALA A 335 7.79 20.74 -9.96
C ALA A 335 6.89 21.25 -8.82
N ILE A 336 7.44 21.42 -7.62
CA ILE A 336 6.72 21.97 -6.45
C ILE A 336 6.30 23.42 -6.73
N VAL A 337 7.21 24.27 -7.22
CA VAL A 337 6.91 25.66 -7.57
C VAL A 337 5.80 25.74 -8.61
N LYS A 338 5.87 24.93 -9.68
CA LYS A 338 4.81 24.85 -10.70
C LYS A 338 3.47 24.40 -10.12
N ALA A 339 3.48 23.40 -9.21
CA ALA A 339 2.27 22.91 -8.57
C ALA A 339 1.66 23.90 -7.57
N CYS A 340 2.43 24.84 -7.03
CA CYS A 340 1.92 25.93 -6.21
C CYS A 340 1.32 27.10 -7.02
N GLY A 341 1.36 27.02 -8.35
CA GLY A 341 0.82 28.02 -9.29
C GLY A 341 -0.40 27.50 -10.07
N PRO A 342 -0.65 28.05 -11.26
CA PRO A 342 -1.82 27.70 -12.10
C PRO A 342 -1.90 26.20 -12.47
N GLU A 343 -0.77 25.53 -12.59
CA GLU A 343 -0.73 24.09 -12.85
C GLU A 343 -1.34 23.28 -11.69
N GLY A 344 -1.17 23.74 -10.45
CA GLY A 344 -1.80 23.11 -9.28
C GLY A 344 -3.31 23.13 -9.36
N GLU A 345 -3.93 24.21 -9.84
CA GLU A 345 -5.40 24.30 -10.00
C GLU A 345 -5.90 23.29 -11.06
N ARG A 346 -5.14 23.10 -12.16
CA ARG A 346 -5.43 22.07 -13.15
C ARG A 346 -5.38 20.66 -12.54
N LEU A 347 -4.34 20.37 -11.73
CA LEU A 347 -4.16 19.10 -11.07
C LEU A 347 -5.23 18.85 -10.00
N ARG A 348 -5.61 19.88 -9.25
CA ARG A 348 -6.69 19.86 -8.26
C ARG A 348 -8.01 19.44 -8.88
N ALA A 349 -8.32 19.96 -10.05
CA ALA A 349 -9.55 19.64 -10.79
C ALA A 349 -9.52 18.23 -11.40
N ALA A 350 -8.36 17.75 -11.86
CA ALA A 350 -8.22 16.46 -12.54
C ALA A 350 -8.11 15.28 -11.58
N GLY A 351 -7.49 15.47 -10.42
CA GLY A 351 -7.16 14.41 -9.46
C GLY A 351 -8.33 13.54 -9.04
N PRO A 352 -9.48 14.10 -8.61
CA PRO A 352 -10.63 13.31 -8.16
C PRO A 352 -11.17 12.35 -9.25
N GLY A 353 -11.17 12.77 -10.51
CA GLY A 353 -11.56 11.91 -11.64
C GLY A 353 -10.65 10.71 -11.78
N ARG A 354 -9.32 10.92 -11.69
CA ARG A 354 -8.35 9.83 -11.73
C ARG A 354 -8.50 8.89 -10.54
N ALA A 355 -8.61 9.40 -9.31
CA ALA A 355 -8.81 8.58 -8.12
C ALA A 355 -10.10 7.76 -8.21
N GLY A 356 -11.16 8.29 -8.81
CA GLY A 356 -12.44 7.61 -9.00
C GLY A 356 -12.38 6.33 -9.83
N GLU A 357 -11.32 6.11 -10.62
CA GLU A 357 -11.09 4.86 -11.35
C GLU A 357 -10.69 3.70 -10.43
N PHE A 358 -10.28 3.97 -9.19
CA PHE A 358 -9.76 3.00 -8.23
C PHE A 358 -10.73 2.78 -7.07
N THR A 359 -11.62 1.80 -7.20
CA THR A 359 -12.65 1.49 -6.21
C THR A 359 -12.46 0.10 -5.60
N TRP A 360 -12.76 -0.05 -4.32
CA TRP A 360 -12.72 -1.35 -3.64
C TRP A 360 -13.68 -2.36 -4.26
N ALA A 361 -14.81 -1.89 -4.79
CA ALA A 361 -15.76 -2.71 -5.54
C ALA A 361 -15.13 -3.37 -6.77
N ALA A 362 -14.41 -2.60 -7.59
CA ALA A 362 -13.72 -3.12 -8.77
C ALA A 362 -12.55 -4.06 -8.41
N THR A 363 -11.78 -3.73 -7.37
CA THR A 363 -10.71 -4.59 -6.85
C THR A 363 -11.26 -5.92 -6.34
N ALA A 364 -12.38 -5.90 -5.62
CA ALA A 364 -13.05 -7.08 -5.09
C ALA A 364 -13.58 -7.98 -6.21
N GLU A 365 -14.28 -7.41 -7.19
CA GLU A 365 -14.85 -8.15 -8.33
C GLU A 365 -13.75 -8.85 -9.13
N ARG A 366 -12.69 -8.15 -9.48
CA ARG A 366 -11.54 -8.72 -10.19
C ARG A 366 -10.85 -9.83 -9.39
N THR A 367 -10.72 -9.65 -8.06
CA THR A 367 -10.12 -10.66 -7.18
C THR A 367 -10.97 -11.92 -7.10
N LEU A 368 -12.29 -11.76 -6.97
CA LEU A 368 -13.25 -12.88 -7.01
C LEU A 368 -13.22 -13.62 -8.35
N SER A 369 -13.13 -12.90 -9.47
CA SER A 369 -13.00 -13.52 -10.79
C SER A 369 -11.79 -14.44 -10.86
N VAL A 370 -10.63 -14.00 -10.34
CA VAL A 370 -9.43 -14.85 -10.31
C VAL A 370 -9.65 -16.12 -9.46
N TYR A 371 -10.32 -16.03 -8.30
CA TYR A 371 -10.62 -17.21 -7.50
C TYR A 371 -11.53 -18.18 -8.22
N ARG A 372 -12.60 -17.69 -8.87
CA ARG A 372 -13.55 -18.48 -9.63
C ARG A 372 -12.88 -19.18 -10.84
N ASP A 373 -12.02 -18.46 -11.57
CA ASP A 373 -11.30 -19.00 -12.73
C ASP A 373 -10.32 -20.10 -12.32
N VAL A 374 -9.59 -19.91 -11.21
CA VAL A 374 -8.66 -20.92 -10.69
C VAL A 374 -9.42 -22.16 -10.19
N TYR A 375 -10.54 -21.97 -9.52
CA TYR A 375 -11.42 -23.06 -9.08
C TYR A 375 -11.98 -23.85 -10.27
N ALA A 376 -12.55 -23.16 -11.26
CA ALA A 376 -13.11 -23.80 -12.45
C ALA A 376 -12.07 -24.64 -13.20
N ARG A 377 -10.84 -24.13 -13.34
CA ARG A 377 -9.74 -24.89 -13.96
C ARG A 377 -9.38 -26.12 -13.15
N SER A 378 -9.39 -26.05 -11.82
CA SER A 378 -9.08 -27.20 -10.96
C SER A 378 -10.12 -28.30 -11.05
N VAL A 379 -11.41 -27.94 -11.17
CA VAL A 379 -12.51 -28.90 -11.36
C VAL A 379 -12.46 -29.51 -12.75
N SER A 380 -12.22 -28.72 -13.80
CA SER A 380 -12.17 -29.18 -15.20
C SER A 380 -10.99 -30.10 -15.51
N SER A 381 -9.85 -29.89 -14.84
CA SER A 381 -8.66 -30.73 -15.01
C SER A 381 -8.79 -32.13 -14.37
N GLY A 382 -9.98 -32.44 -13.86
CA GLY A 382 -10.42 -33.74 -13.40
C GLY A 382 -9.70 -34.15 -12.11
N GLY A 383 -10.42 -34.43 -11.06
CA GLY A 383 -10.00 -34.95 -9.77
C GLY A 383 -8.89 -36.01 -9.74
N HIS A 384 -7.72 -35.68 -10.23
CA HIS A 384 -6.50 -36.45 -10.15
C HIS A 384 -5.39 -35.58 -9.51
N ARG A 385 -5.59 -35.18 -8.23
CA ARG A 385 -4.48 -34.77 -7.35
C ARG A 385 -4.69 -35.31 -5.96
#